data_5b235ac6a1b8f8da7379e516ad4240de
#
_entry.id   5b235ac6a1b8f8da7379e516ad4240de
#
_cell.length_a   1.000
_cell.length_b   1.000
_cell.length_c   1.000
_cell.angle_alpha   90.00
_cell.angle_beta   90.00
_cell.angle_gamma   90.00
#
_symmetry.space_group_name_H-M   'P 1'
#
loop_
_entity.id
_entity.type
_entity.pdbx_description
1 polymer ?
#
loop_
_entity_poly.entity_id
_entity_poly.type
_entity_poly.pdbx_seq_one_letter_code
_entity_poly.pdbx_strand_id
1 'polypeptide(L)'
;GHDVLAIEQVTGRITVLPLDLREAMRIHFMMRAPVPCLPDPAGELQVGPYAELGLCYPESAVVEPQPGYNFICLLRPFHAWHPNIAPIEFGQRICLGPQLPAATRLREIIFLTYQALTLAAAQFNPLDPAGVMNGAAAEWYQRNPDRIPLTKEPFIFFGENDLAAAKEK
;
A
#
# COMPACT_ATOMS: atom_id res chain seq x y z
N GLY A 1 6.15 -5.20 -16.29
CA GLY A 1 7.26 -5.82 -15.58
C GLY A 1 8.45 -4.89 -15.38
N HIS A 2 8.94 -4.21 -16.43
CA HIS A 2 10.14 -3.36 -16.36
C HIS A 2 10.01 -2.22 -15.33
N ASP A 3 8.87 -1.56 -15.23
CA ASP A 3 8.65 -0.44 -14.30
C ASP A 3 8.80 -0.85 -12.83
N VAL A 4 8.35 -2.05 -12.47
CA VAL A 4 8.42 -2.54 -11.07
C VAL A 4 9.84 -2.91 -10.68
N LEU A 5 10.56 -3.57 -11.60
CA LEU A 5 11.98 -3.89 -11.41
C LEU A 5 12.84 -2.62 -11.32
N ALA A 6 12.50 -1.59 -12.09
CA ALA A 6 13.17 -0.30 -12.00
C ALA A 6 12.97 0.36 -10.62
N ILE A 7 11.76 0.27 -10.04
CA ILE A 7 11.48 0.79 -8.69
C ILE A 7 12.25 -0.01 -7.64
N GLU A 8 12.32 -1.34 -7.76
CA GLU A 8 13.11 -2.19 -6.87
C GLU A 8 14.57 -1.71 -6.80
N GLN A 9 15.17 -1.45 -7.96
CA GLN A 9 16.56 -0.99 -8.04
C GLN A 9 16.78 0.40 -7.43
N VAL A 10 15.82 1.31 -7.57
CA VAL A 10 15.96 2.70 -7.12
C VAL A 10 15.64 2.86 -5.64
N THR A 11 14.65 2.13 -5.11
CA THR A 11 14.17 2.40 -3.74
C THR A 11 14.82 1.51 -2.68
N GLY A 12 15.27 0.30 -3.05
CA GLY A 12 15.69 -0.74 -2.10
C GLY A 12 14.60 -1.15 -1.10
N ARG A 13 13.35 -0.70 -1.31
CA ARG A 13 12.18 -0.94 -0.43
C ARG A 13 11.28 -2.05 -0.94
N ILE A 14 11.44 -2.44 -2.19
CA ILE A 14 10.62 -3.43 -2.87
C ILE A 14 11.51 -4.58 -3.30
N THR A 15 11.05 -5.79 -3.06
CA THR A 15 11.61 -7.01 -3.61
C THR A 15 10.51 -7.74 -4.36
N VAL A 16 10.71 -7.94 -5.67
CA VAL A 16 9.75 -8.63 -6.53
C VAL A 16 10.00 -10.13 -6.45
N LEU A 17 8.94 -10.86 -6.16
CA LEU A 17 8.94 -12.32 -6.18
C LEU A 17 8.57 -12.84 -7.58
N PRO A 18 8.70 -14.14 -7.87
CA PRO A 18 8.40 -14.69 -9.19
C PRO A 18 7.03 -14.30 -9.71
N LEU A 19 6.96 -13.90 -10.99
CA LEU A 19 5.75 -13.40 -11.65
C LEU A 19 4.88 -14.55 -12.18
N ASP A 20 3.55 -14.39 -12.05
CA ASP A 20 2.56 -15.20 -12.77
C ASP A 20 1.76 -14.29 -13.73
N LEU A 21 1.82 -14.61 -15.03
CA LEU A 21 1.22 -13.79 -16.11
C LEU A 21 0.09 -14.51 -16.86
N ARG A 22 -0.46 -15.61 -16.32
CA ARG A 22 -1.33 -16.52 -17.09
C ARG A 22 -2.70 -15.96 -17.45
N GLU A 23 -3.33 -15.07 -16.66
CA GLU A 23 -4.70 -14.58 -16.94
C GLU A 23 -4.88 -13.09 -16.65
N ALA A 24 -4.11 -12.57 -15.70
CA ALA A 24 -4.01 -11.18 -15.37
C ALA A 24 -2.58 -10.94 -14.93
N MET A 25 -2.09 -9.72 -15.06
CA MET A 25 -0.77 -9.43 -14.51
C MET A 25 -0.86 -9.46 -12.99
N ARG A 26 -0.21 -10.46 -12.40
CA ARG A 26 -0.10 -10.62 -10.95
C ARG A 26 1.35 -10.48 -10.54
N ILE A 27 1.60 -9.62 -9.59
CA ILE A 27 2.93 -9.36 -9.06
C ILE A 27 2.87 -9.58 -7.56
N HIS A 28 3.81 -10.38 -7.06
CA HIS A 28 4.01 -10.59 -5.64
C HIS A 28 5.30 -9.89 -5.24
N PHE A 29 5.26 -9.04 -4.22
CA PHE A 29 6.43 -8.27 -3.81
C PHE A 29 6.39 -7.94 -2.32
N MET A 30 7.56 -7.66 -1.76
CA MET A 30 7.72 -7.15 -0.41
C MET A 30 8.00 -5.66 -0.43
N MET A 31 7.38 -4.92 0.48
CA MET A 31 7.58 -3.50 0.66
C MET A 31 8.00 -3.21 2.10
N ARG A 32 9.10 -2.48 2.27
CA ARG A 32 9.49 -1.97 3.59
C ARG A 32 8.60 -0.78 3.96
N ALA A 33 7.64 -1.04 4.84
CA ALA A 33 6.72 -0.06 5.37
C ALA A 33 6.24 -0.52 6.75
N PRO A 34 5.97 0.38 7.69
CA PRO A 34 5.37 0.02 8.96
C PRO A 34 3.93 -0.45 8.74
N VAL A 35 3.61 -1.67 9.14
CA VAL A 35 2.26 -2.23 9.06
C VAL A 35 1.76 -2.56 10.47
N PRO A 36 0.80 -1.81 10.98
CA PRO A 36 0.20 -2.09 12.26
C PRO A 36 -0.71 -3.32 12.19
N CYS A 37 -0.63 -4.16 13.20
CA CYS A 37 -1.38 -5.40 13.33
C CYS A 37 -1.94 -5.54 14.73
N LEU A 38 -3.12 -6.10 14.83
CA LEU A 38 -3.77 -6.43 16.10
C LEU A 38 -4.22 -7.90 16.04
N PRO A 39 -3.30 -8.86 16.34
CA PRO A 39 -3.61 -10.29 16.27
C PRO A 39 -4.71 -10.71 17.25
N ASP A 40 -4.77 -10.05 18.41
CA ASP A 40 -5.81 -10.20 19.42
C ASP A 40 -6.47 -8.84 19.66
N PRO A 41 -7.81 -8.72 19.53
CA PRO A 41 -8.54 -7.47 19.77
C PRO A 41 -8.31 -6.87 21.18
N ALA A 42 -7.99 -7.70 22.18
CA ALA A 42 -7.66 -7.28 23.53
C ALA A 42 -6.15 -7.06 23.75
N GLY A 43 -5.34 -7.33 22.72
CA GLY A 43 -3.88 -7.28 22.80
C GLY A 43 -3.30 -5.90 22.51
N GLU A 44 -1.98 -5.86 22.45
CA GLU A 44 -1.23 -4.67 22.06
C GLU A 44 -1.05 -4.58 20.54
N LEU A 45 -1.08 -3.35 20.03
CA LEU A 45 -0.76 -3.09 18.64
C LEU A 45 0.70 -3.43 18.36
N GLN A 46 0.92 -4.31 17.40
CA GLN A 46 2.25 -4.68 16.91
C GLN A 46 2.49 -3.95 15.58
N VAL A 47 3.74 -3.59 15.30
CA VAL A 47 4.10 -2.94 14.03
C VAL A 47 5.16 -3.78 13.33
N GLY A 48 4.77 -4.41 12.22
CA GLY A 48 5.70 -5.12 11.35
C GLY A 48 6.47 -4.15 10.46
N PRO A 49 7.75 -4.42 10.15
CA PRO A 49 8.58 -3.55 9.31
C PRO A 49 8.38 -3.75 7.80
N TYR A 50 7.62 -4.77 7.41
CA TYR A 50 7.41 -5.16 6.02
C TYR A 50 5.96 -5.51 5.73
N ALA A 51 5.53 -5.18 4.52
CA ALA A 51 4.30 -5.67 3.91
C ALA A 51 4.65 -6.66 2.78
N GLU A 52 4.07 -7.84 2.81
CA GLU A 52 4.03 -8.77 1.67
C GLU A 52 2.73 -8.51 0.90
N LEU A 53 2.84 -8.16 -0.37
CA LEU A 53 1.76 -7.60 -1.16
C LEU A 53 1.53 -8.40 -2.43
N GLY A 54 0.25 -8.61 -2.75
CA GLY A 54 -0.21 -9.12 -4.03
C GLY A 54 -0.82 -7.98 -4.85
N LEU A 55 -0.26 -7.71 -6.03
CA LEU A 55 -0.84 -6.81 -7.01
C LEU A 55 -1.53 -7.66 -8.10
N CYS A 56 -2.77 -7.32 -8.40
CA CYS A 56 -3.50 -7.82 -9.54
C CYS A 56 -3.88 -6.65 -10.43
N TYR A 57 -3.38 -6.60 -11.65
CA TYR A 57 -3.75 -5.58 -12.64
C TYR A 57 -4.76 -6.21 -13.60
N PRO A 58 -6.06 -5.95 -13.46
CA PRO A 58 -7.08 -6.52 -14.34
C PRO A 58 -6.97 -5.93 -15.74
N GLU A 59 -7.29 -6.71 -16.76
CA GLU A 59 -7.25 -6.26 -18.15
C GLU A 59 -8.16 -5.06 -18.39
N SER A 60 -9.34 -5.02 -17.75
CA SER A 60 -10.27 -3.89 -17.80
C SER A 60 -9.66 -2.58 -17.32
N ALA A 61 -8.67 -2.60 -16.41
CA ALA A 61 -8.02 -1.39 -15.93
C ALA A 61 -7.22 -0.64 -17.01
N VAL A 62 -6.97 -1.25 -18.15
CA VAL A 62 -6.34 -0.57 -19.30
C VAL A 62 -7.31 0.40 -19.99
N VAL A 63 -8.59 0.06 -20.02
CA VAL A 63 -9.59 0.76 -20.83
C VAL A 63 -10.61 1.54 -20.02
N GLU A 64 -10.79 1.21 -18.73
CA GLU A 64 -11.78 1.85 -17.87
C GLU A 64 -11.25 2.09 -16.46
N PRO A 65 -11.73 3.14 -15.76
CA PRO A 65 -11.38 3.38 -14.36
C PRO A 65 -11.84 2.23 -13.48
N GLN A 66 -11.03 1.91 -12.46
CA GLN A 66 -11.29 0.83 -11.50
C GLN A 66 -11.34 1.34 -10.07
N PRO A 67 -12.17 0.74 -9.19
CA PRO A 67 -12.09 1.01 -7.75
C PRO A 67 -10.68 0.79 -7.22
N GLY A 68 -10.19 1.72 -6.40
CA GLY A 68 -8.81 1.68 -5.90
C GLY A 68 -8.47 0.45 -5.06
N TYR A 69 -9.46 -0.25 -4.51
CA TYR A 69 -9.26 -1.49 -3.74
C TYR A 69 -9.15 -2.77 -4.60
N ASN A 70 -9.23 -2.64 -5.93
CA ASN A 70 -9.15 -3.80 -6.82
C ASN A 70 -7.72 -4.23 -7.16
N PHE A 71 -6.72 -3.40 -6.83
CA PHE A 71 -5.35 -3.62 -7.33
C PHE A 71 -4.45 -4.34 -6.33
N ILE A 72 -4.56 -4.04 -5.05
CA ILE A 72 -3.59 -4.50 -4.04
C ILE A 72 -4.30 -5.19 -2.88
N CYS A 73 -3.73 -6.32 -2.46
CA CYS A 73 -4.05 -6.93 -1.18
C CYS A 73 -2.79 -7.13 -0.34
N LEU A 74 -2.92 -7.01 0.96
CA LEU A 74 -1.89 -7.37 1.92
C LEU A 74 -1.96 -8.88 2.18
N LEU A 75 -0.89 -9.59 1.85
CA LEU A 75 -0.78 -11.02 2.08
C LEU A 75 -0.22 -11.31 3.48
N ARG A 76 0.72 -10.49 3.94
CA ARG A 76 1.29 -10.51 5.29
C ARG A 76 1.69 -9.09 5.71
N PRO A 77 1.60 -8.77 7.02
CA PRO A 77 1.10 -9.61 8.11
C PRO A 77 -0.41 -9.83 8.06
N PHE A 78 -0.87 -10.89 8.74
CA PHE A 78 -2.29 -11.09 8.97
C PHE A 78 -2.81 -10.15 10.05
N HIS A 79 -4.14 -9.91 10.08
CA HIS A 79 -4.81 -9.07 11.06
C HIS A 79 -4.28 -7.62 11.07
N ALA A 80 -4.03 -7.07 9.88
CA ALA A 80 -3.67 -5.67 9.75
C ALA A 80 -4.72 -4.76 10.43
N TRP A 81 -4.24 -3.89 11.32
CA TRP A 81 -5.06 -2.93 12.03
C TRP A 81 -4.84 -1.54 11.45
N HIS A 82 -5.50 -1.28 10.33
CA HIS A 82 -5.23 -0.13 9.50
C HIS A 82 -6.53 0.39 8.83
N PRO A 83 -6.83 1.69 8.86
CA PRO A 83 -8.06 2.24 8.29
C PRO A 83 -8.26 1.89 6.80
N ASN A 84 -7.20 1.94 6.01
CA ASN A 84 -7.25 1.75 4.55
C ASN A 84 -7.10 0.28 4.12
N ILE A 85 -7.02 -0.66 5.07
CA ILE A 85 -6.89 -2.08 4.79
C ILE A 85 -8.14 -2.80 5.29
N ALA A 86 -8.82 -3.51 4.42
CA ALA A 86 -9.97 -4.30 4.79
C ALA A 86 -9.58 -5.38 5.81
N PRO A 87 -10.46 -5.75 6.75
CA PRO A 87 -10.26 -6.88 7.63
C PRO A 87 -9.93 -8.18 6.87
N ILE A 88 -9.31 -9.13 7.56
CA ILE A 88 -8.82 -10.37 6.93
C ILE A 88 -9.93 -11.19 6.28
N GLU A 89 -11.15 -11.16 6.80
CA GLU A 89 -12.33 -11.82 6.25
C GLU A 89 -12.69 -11.28 4.86
N PHE A 90 -12.27 -10.06 4.53
CA PHE A 90 -12.47 -9.41 3.23
C PHE A 90 -11.19 -9.38 2.39
N GLY A 91 -10.18 -10.21 2.74
CA GLY A 91 -8.95 -10.41 1.98
C GLY A 91 -7.93 -9.31 2.08
N GLN A 92 -7.97 -8.50 3.14
CA GLN A 92 -6.99 -7.43 3.42
C GLN A 92 -6.68 -6.54 2.19
N ARG A 93 -7.72 -6.20 1.42
CA ARG A 93 -7.59 -5.28 0.28
C ARG A 93 -7.20 -3.90 0.75
N ILE A 94 -6.29 -3.25 0.02
CA ILE A 94 -5.82 -1.89 0.33
C ILE A 94 -6.59 -0.89 -0.53
N CYS A 95 -7.19 0.10 0.10
CA CYS A 95 -7.82 1.22 -0.61
C CYS A 95 -6.76 2.23 -1.06
N LEU A 96 -6.63 2.41 -2.37
CA LEU A 96 -5.76 3.41 -2.98
C LEU A 96 -6.52 4.69 -3.39
N GLY A 97 -7.75 4.84 -2.93
CA GLY A 97 -8.68 5.90 -3.27
C GLY A 97 -10.00 5.35 -3.84
N PRO A 98 -11.00 6.20 -4.07
CA PRO A 98 -12.32 5.75 -4.51
C PRO A 98 -12.25 5.11 -5.92
N GLN A 99 -11.48 5.70 -6.82
CA GLN A 99 -11.33 5.24 -8.18
C GLN A 99 -9.96 5.64 -8.73
N LEU A 100 -9.30 4.73 -9.45
CA LEU A 100 -8.10 5.02 -10.23
C LEU A 100 -8.45 5.17 -11.71
N PRO A 101 -7.88 6.14 -12.43
CA PRO A 101 -8.07 6.31 -13.86
C PRO A 101 -7.72 5.07 -14.67
N ALA A 102 -8.30 4.92 -15.86
CA ALA A 102 -7.88 3.92 -16.83
C ALA A 102 -6.38 4.07 -17.12
N ALA A 103 -5.72 2.95 -17.37
CA ALA A 103 -4.29 2.87 -17.67
C ALA A 103 -3.37 3.50 -16.59
N THR A 104 -3.82 3.58 -15.34
CA THR A 104 -2.95 3.97 -14.20
C THR A 104 -1.71 3.08 -14.19
N ARG A 105 -0.52 3.70 -14.16
CA ARG A 105 0.74 2.98 -14.29
C ARG A 105 1.07 2.20 -13.02
N LEU A 106 1.73 1.07 -13.16
CA LEU A 106 2.13 0.23 -12.02
C LEU A 106 2.94 0.98 -10.97
N ARG A 107 3.87 1.85 -11.39
CA ARG A 107 4.66 2.68 -10.49
C ARG A 107 3.79 3.61 -9.63
N GLU A 108 2.70 4.13 -10.19
CA GLU A 108 1.75 4.98 -9.48
C GLU A 108 0.97 4.17 -8.45
N ILE A 109 0.52 2.96 -8.82
CA ILE A 109 -0.15 2.04 -7.91
C ILE A 109 0.77 1.68 -6.73
N ILE A 110 2.05 1.39 -6.99
CA ILE A 110 3.03 1.06 -5.95
C ILE A 110 3.27 2.27 -5.04
N PHE A 111 3.38 3.46 -5.60
CA PHE A 111 3.56 4.69 -4.82
C PHE A 111 2.34 4.98 -3.92
N LEU A 112 1.12 4.88 -4.48
CA LEU A 112 -0.12 5.02 -3.72
C LEU A 112 -0.24 3.97 -2.62
N THR A 113 0.23 2.74 -2.88
CA THR A 113 0.27 1.67 -1.88
C THR A 113 1.18 2.04 -0.71
N TYR A 114 2.36 2.59 -0.99
CA TYR A 114 3.25 3.07 0.06
C TYR A 114 2.62 4.19 0.88
N GLN A 115 2.01 5.18 0.23
CA GLN A 115 1.30 6.28 0.90
C GLN A 115 0.14 5.77 1.78
N ALA A 116 -0.62 4.80 1.28
CA ALA A 116 -1.70 4.18 2.05
C ALA A 116 -1.16 3.45 3.29
N LEU A 117 -0.13 2.60 3.14
CA LEU A 117 0.46 1.83 4.23
C LEU A 117 1.12 2.72 5.30
N THR A 118 1.75 3.80 4.90
CA THR A 118 2.45 4.73 5.81
C THR A 118 1.53 5.78 6.42
N LEU A 119 0.23 5.70 6.15
CA LEU A 119 -0.78 6.64 6.62
C LEU A 119 -0.58 8.08 6.12
N ALA A 120 0.29 8.28 5.13
CA ALA A 120 0.53 9.61 4.54
C ALA A 120 -0.71 10.16 3.80
N ALA A 121 -1.58 9.25 3.33
CA ALA A 121 -2.85 9.56 2.66
C ALA A 121 -4.04 8.83 3.32
N ALA A 122 -3.94 8.48 4.60
CA ALA A 122 -4.98 7.72 5.28
C ALA A 122 -6.21 8.57 5.57
N GLN A 123 -7.38 8.02 5.30
CA GLN A 123 -8.65 8.54 5.77
C GLN A 123 -8.96 7.97 7.14
N PHE A 124 -9.14 8.86 8.12
CA PHE A 124 -9.48 8.48 9.50
C PHE A 124 -10.94 8.74 9.84
N ASN A 125 -11.71 9.35 8.94
CA ASN A 125 -13.14 9.59 9.19
C ASN A 125 -13.93 8.29 8.96
N PRO A 126 -14.39 7.59 10.01
CA PRO A 126 -15.12 6.33 9.86
C PRO A 126 -16.49 6.51 9.18
N LEU A 127 -16.97 7.75 9.06
CA LEU A 127 -18.22 8.09 8.37
C LEU A 127 -18.03 8.36 6.88
N ASP A 128 -16.76 8.40 6.40
CA ASP A 128 -16.47 8.55 4.98
C ASP A 128 -16.16 7.17 4.36
N PRO A 129 -17.12 6.56 3.66
CA PRO A 129 -16.94 5.25 3.07
C PRO A 129 -15.94 5.26 1.89
N ALA A 130 -15.52 6.44 1.42
CA ALA A 130 -14.70 6.59 0.23
C ALA A 130 -13.20 6.21 0.43
N GLY A 131 -12.79 5.82 1.63
CA GLY A 131 -11.38 5.48 1.90
C GLY A 131 -11.19 4.57 3.10
N VAL A 132 -12.19 4.46 3.96
CA VAL A 132 -12.11 3.63 5.17
C VAL A 132 -12.59 2.22 4.87
N MET A 133 -11.67 1.27 4.88
CA MET A 133 -11.94 -0.16 4.70
C MET A 133 -12.13 -0.89 6.04
N ASN A 134 -11.61 -0.32 7.13
CA ASN A 134 -11.71 -0.85 8.49
C ASN A 134 -12.13 0.25 9.45
N GLY A 135 -13.45 0.34 9.69
CA GLY A 135 -14.02 1.35 10.56
C GLY A 135 -13.55 1.25 12.01
N ALA A 136 -13.40 0.02 12.53
CA ALA A 136 -12.91 -0.20 13.89
C ALA A 136 -11.48 0.31 14.08
N ALA A 137 -10.60 0.08 13.09
CA ALA A 137 -9.26 0.65 13.11
C ALA A 137 -9.29 2.18 13.01
N ALA A 138 -10.14 2.76 12.15
CA ALA A 138 -10.27 4.20 12.02
C ALA A 138 -10.70 4.87 13.34
N GLU A 139 -11.72 4.32 14.00
CA GLU A 139 -12.17 4.80 15.31
C GLU A 139 -11.07 4.66 16.38
N TRP A 140 -10.35 3.54 16.37
CA TRP A 140 -9.27 3.32 17.31
C TRP A 140 -8.16 4.36 17.13
N TYR A 141 -7.75 4.65 15.88
CA TYR A 141 -6.72 5.66 15.59
C TYR A 141 -7.17 7.08 15.97
N GLN A 142 -8.44 7.42 15.77
CA GLN A 142 -8.97 8.71 16.24
C GLN A 142 -8.86 8.88 17.75
N ARG A 143 -9.05 7.80 18.51
CA ARG A 143 -8.95 7.82 19.99
C ARG A 143 -7.50 7.71 20.49
N ASN A 144 -6.56 7.27 19.65
CA ASN A 144 -5.16 7.00 20.02
C ASN A 144 -4.17 7.65 19.04
N PRO A 145 -4.21 8.97 18.80
CA PRO A 145 -3.38 9.62 17.79
C PRO A 145 -1.89 9.47 18.04
N ASP A 146 -1.46 9.41 19.30
CA ASP A 146 -0.05 9.26 19.69
C ASP A 146 0.50 7.85 19.45
N ARG A 147 -0.37 6.87 19.17
CA ARG A 147 0.00 5.47 18.91
C ARG A 147 0.01 5.10 17.43
N ILE A 148 -0.23 6.07 16.55
CA ILE A 148 -0.23 5.85 15.11
C ILE A 148 1.22 5.68 14.62
N PRO A 149 1.58 4.55 14.00
CA PRO A 149 2.95 4.28 13.55
C PRO A 149 3.27 5.02 12.25
N LEU A 150 3.29 6.34 12.30
CA LEU A 150 3.62 7.18 11.14
C LEU A 150 5.11 7.06 10.80
N THR A 151 5.41 7.03 9.50
CA THR A 151 6.75 7.25 9.00
C THR A 151 6.79 8.50 8.13
N LYS A 152 7.85 9.31 8.30
CA LYS A 152 8.15 10.46 7.44
C LYS A 152 9.19 10.13 6.39
N GLU A 153 9.62 8.88 6.32
CA GLU A 153 10.62 8.45 5.36
C GLU A 153 10.03 8.52 3.94
N PRO A 154 10.72 9.16 3.00
CA PRO A 154 10.27 9.23 1.62
C PRO A 154 10.29 7.84 0.98
N PHE A 155 9.41 7.61 0.00
CA PHE A 155 9.37 6.35 -0.74
C PHE A 155 10.66 6.12 -1.54
N ILE A 156 11.17 7.16 -2.16
CA ILE A 156 12.42 7.15 -2.93
C ILE A 156 13.48 7.93 -2.15
N PHE A 157 14.59 7.29 -1.83
CA PHE A 157 15.80 7.96 -1.35
C PHE A 157 16.64 8.32 -2.58
N PHE A 158 16.69 9.60 -2.89
CA PHE A 158 17.74 10.09 -3.78
C PHE A 158 19.02 10.19 -2.95
N GLY A 159 20.03 9.41 -3.28
CA GLY A 159 21.37 9.63 -2.74
C GLY A 159 21.84 11.04 -3.10
N GLU A 160 22.81 11.59 -2.35
CA GLU A 160 23.35 12.93 -2.64
C GLU A 160 23.83 13.07 -4.09
N ASN A 161 24.33 11.97 -4.70
CA ASN A 161 24.76 11.93 -6.09
C ASN A 161 23.62 12.00 -7.11
N ASP A 162 22.43 11.51 -6.75
CA ASP A 162 21.26 11.52 -7.65
C ASP A 162 20.61 12.90 -7.71
N LEU A 163 20.68 13.66 -6.62
CA LEU A 163 20.23 15.06 -6.56
C LEU A 163 21.13 16.00 -7.40
N ALA A 164 22.42 15.68 -7.53
CA ALA A 164 23.33 16.43 -8.38
C ALA A 164 23.01 16.19 -9.86
N ALA A 165 22.80 14.95 -10.27
CA ALA A 165 22.46 14.57 -11.64
C ALA A 165 21.08 15.09 -12.11
N ALA A 166 20.13 15.29 -11.18
CA ALA A 166 18.80 15.83 -11.50
C ALA A 166 18.81 17.36 -11.70
N LYS A 167 19.82 18.07 -11.21
CA LYS A 167 19.99 19.53 -11.35
C LYS A 167 20.71 19.94 -12.64
N GLU A 168 21.33 18.97 -13.34
CA GLU A 168 22.08 19.22 -14.58
C GLU A 168 21.25 18.90 -15.87
N LYS A 169 19.99 18.55 -15.72
CA LYS A 169 19.02 18.34 -16.83
C LYS A 169 17.91 19.38 -16.78
#